data_7227248180f6ee9185b7cf5f54ccf057
#
_entry.id   7227248180f6ee9185b7cf5f54ccf057
#
_cell.length_a   1.000
_cell.length_b   1.000
_cell.length_c   1.000
_cell.angle_alpha   90.00
_cell.angle_beta   90.00
_cell.angle_gamma   90.00
#
_symmetry.space_group_name_H-M   'P 1'
#
loop_
_entity.id
_entity.type
_entity.pdbx_description
1 polymer ?
#
loop_
_entity_poly.entity_id
_entity_poly.type
_entity_poly.pdbx_seq_one_letter_code
_entity_poly.pdbx_strand_id
1 'polypeptide(L)'
;MKNKKQVITIILSVLITLAVVFAVLFGIKIYQDKLIESGYSETPNSANQYAKDVTMIQLIATPEKYDGQLVRVIGVGNLEFEGNCISLSKEDLKYGVGHSIWIELGEKAISYEEAKKFNGEYVIVEGIFDKDDCGHMDMFCGSIKNVSRYDLWDVYKYYNPLDMYSITRNDDLTYTYKVVDKNGNVLFSKDNATREPDVEQVNTYILGLKVQTGTGQSTNWAVYCDVENSKVSETFQYVLMAQGNYVLYANYENGEHSIIVQDIFDKSQYYKKHILANCSPVAGDIVIGAKLNGEGIAIVTYLTGENYTETELTIEFP
;
A
#
# COMPACT_ATOMS: atom_id res chain seq x y z
N MET A 1 -15.78 4.84 -72.56
CA MET A 1 -14.38 4.74 -72.11
C MET A 1 -14.02 5.55 -70.85
N LYS A 2 -14.64 6.70 -70.53
CA LYS A 2 -14.37 7.53 -69.34
C LYS A 2 -14.67 6.79 -68.03
N ASN A 3 -15.73 6.02 -67.89
CA ASN A 3 -16.11 5.32 -66.67
C ASN A 3 -15.14 4.20 -66.23
N LYS A 4 -14.50 3.49 -67.20
CA LYS A 4 -13.54 2.42 -66.83
C LYS A 4 -12.28 2.99 -66.22
N LYS A 5 -11.76 4.16 -66.64
CA LYS A 5 -10.59 4.79 -66.04
C LYS A 5 -10.86 5.29 -64.61
N GLN A 6 -12.04 5.87 -64.38
CA GLN A 6 -12.44 6.30 -63.02
C GLN A 6 -12.55 5.13 -62.04
N VAL A 7 -13.16 4.02 -62.42
CA VAL A 7 -13.29 2.82 -61.58
C VAL A 7 -11.92 2.24 -61.23
N ILE A 8 -10.99 2.17 -62.21
CA ILE A 8 -9.64 1.69 -62.02
C ILE A 8 -8.87 2.61 -61.02
N THR A 9 -9.02 3.93 -61.11
CA THR A 9 -8.38 4.89 -60.22
C THR A 9 -8.90 4.74 -58.78
N ILE A 10 -10.22 4.54 -58.59
CA ILE A 10 -10.81 4.31 -57.27
C ILE A 10 -10.30 2.99 -56.66
N ILE A 11 -10.28 1.90 -57.42
CA ILE A 11 -9.80 0.61 -56.96
C ILE A 11 -8.30 0.73 -56.55
N LEU A 12 -7.51 1.43 -57.37
CA LEU A 12 -6.08 1.61 -57.06
C LEU A 12 -5.86 2.45 -55.80
N SER A 13 -6.64 3.50 -55.57
CA SER A 13 -6.55 4.30 -54.34
C SER A 13 -6.94 3.52 -53.09
N VAL A 14 -7.98 2.68 -53.16
CA VAL A 14 -8.40 1.81 -52.05
C VAL A 14 -7.31 0.78 -51.72
N LEU A 15 -6.68 0.17 -52.74
CA LEU A 15 -5.59 -0.79 -52.53
C LEU A 15 -4.36 -0.13 -51.92
N ILE A 16 -3.99 1.08 -52.32
CA ILE A 16 -2.89 1.83 -51.74
C ILE A 16 -3.20 2.16 -50.26
N THR A 17 -4.42 2.61 -49.97
CA THR A 17 -4.81 2.92 -48.57
C THR A 17 -4.76 1.67 -47.69
N LEU A 18 -5.26 0.53 -48.15
CA LEU A 18 -5.19 -0.74 -47.47
C LEU A 18 -3.72 -1.19 -47.20
N ALA A 19 -2.85 -1.04 -48.19
CA ALA A 19 -1.44 -1.37 -48.08
C ALA A 19 -0.74 -0.47 -47.04
N VAL A 20 -1.04 0.82 -46.98
CA VAL A 20 -0.50 1.76 -45.98
C VAL A 20 -0.98 1.41 -44.59
N VAL A 21 -2.29 1.12 -44.42
CA VAL A 21 -2.84 0.71 -43.13
C VAL A 21 -2.18 -0.60 -42.63
N PHE A 22 -2.03 -1.57 -43.55
CA PHE A 22 -1.37 -2.84 -43.21
C PHE A 22 0.11 -2.63 -42.83
N ALA A 23 0.85 -1.77 -43.55
CA ALA A 23 2.25 -1.45 -43.21
C ALA A 23 2.37 -0.76 -41.86
N VAL A 24 1.45 0.14 -41.51
CA VAL A 24 1.42 0.80 -40.20
C VAL A 24 1.12 -0.21 -39.07
N LEU A 25 0.11 -1.06 -39.22
CA LEU A 25 -0.25 -2.08 -38.26
C LEU A 25 0.88 -3.11 -38.06
N PHE A 26 1.53 -3.51 -39.16
CA PHE A 26 2.67 -4.42 -39.13
C PHE A 26 3.89 -3.76 -38.48
N GLY A 27 4.13 -2.47 -38.74
CA GLY A 27 5.17 -1.69 -38.09
C GLY A 27 4.96 -1.55 -36.57
N ILE A 28 3.71 -1.33 -36.15
CA ILE A 28 3.34 -1.30 -34.73
C ILE A 28 3.60 -2.67 -34.08
N LYS A 29 3.24 -3.76 -34.76
CA LYS A 29 3.48 -5.11 -34.23
C LYS A 29 4.98 -5.42 -34.10
N ILE A 30 5.79 -5.10 -35.10
CA ILE A 30 7.25 -5.27 -35.02
C ILE A 30 7.85 -4.40 -33.90
N TYR A 31 7.33 -3.19 -33.70
CA TYR A 31 7.77 -2.30 -32.64
C TYR A 31 7.41 -2.86 -31.26
N GLN A 32 6.21 -3.42 -31.10
CA GLN A 32 5.80 -4.12 -29.88
C GLN A 32 6.62 -5.38 -29.64
N ASP A 33 6.85 -6.20 -30.66
CA ASP A 33 7.68 -7.41 -30.54
C ASP A 33 9.14 -7.06 -30.19
N LYS A 34 9.69 -5.98 -30.74
CA LYS A 34 11.03 -5.48 -30.35
C LYS A 34 11.09 -4.91 -28.94
N LEU A 35 10.01 -4.29 -28.44
CA LEU A 35 9.91 -3.86 -27.05
C LEU A 35 9.91 -5.06 -26.11
N ILE A 36 9.22 -6.15 -26.48
CA ILE A 36 9.22 -7.41 -25.73
C ILE A 36 10.59 -8.08 -25.76
N GLU A 37 11.25 -8.15 -26.93
CA GLU A 37 12.62 -8.70 -27.06
C GLU A 37 13.71 -7.84 -26.40
N SER A 38 13.51 -6.52 -26.29
CA SER A 38 14.45 -5.61 -25.65
C SER A 38 14.36 -5.60 -24.11
N GLY A 39 13.49 -6.44 -23.51
CA GLY A 39 13.30 -6.49 -22.06
C GLY A 39 12.70 -5.21 -21.49
N TYR A 40 12.12 -4.35 -22.33
CA TYR A 40 11.20 -3.30 -21.90
C TYR A 40 9.82 -3.95 -21.60
N SER A 41 9.79 -4.86 -20.64
CA SER A 41 8.66 -4.90 -19.75
C SER A 41 8.71 -3.56 -19.01
N GLU A 42 7.64 -2.83 -18.97
CA GLU A 42 7.42 -1.88 -17.89
C GLU A 42 7.40 -2.72 -16.60
N THR A 43 8.59 -3.04 -16.09
CA THR A 43 8.72 -3.31 -14.67
C THR A 43 8.23 -2.05 -14.01
N PRO A 44 7.17 -2.10 -13.19
CA PRO A 44 6.81 -0.97 -12.38
C PRO A 44 8.11 -0.58 -11.67
N ASN A 45 8.48 0.66 -11.82
CA ASN A 45 9.69 1.27 -11.31
C ASN A 45 9.95 0.69 -9.90
N SER A 46 11.01 -0.08 -9.72
CA SER A 46 11.33 -0.81 -8.49
C SER A 46 11.88 0.13 -7.40
N ALA A 47 11.29 1.30 -7.27
CA ALA A 47 11.47 2.21 -6.17
C ALA A 47 10.37 1.91 -5.14
N ASN A 48 10.68 1.06 -4.15
CA ASN A 48 9.97 0.94 -2.87
C ASN A 48 8.44 0.90 -2.93
N GLN A 49 7.85 0.07 -3.79
CA GLN A 49 6.42 -0.18 -3.73
C GLN A 49 6.17 -1.09 -2.50
N TYR A 50 5.55 -0.54 -1.46
CA TYR A 50 5.12 -1.32 -0.30
C TYR A 50 4.02 -2.29 -0.72
N ALA A 51 4.11 -3.52 -0.21
CA ALA A 51 3.06 -4.49 -0.41
C ALA A 51 1.76 -4.00 0.26
N LYS A 52 0.67 -4.05 -0.49
CA LYS A 52 -0.66 -3.69 0.02
C LYS A 52 -1.20 -4.82 0.89
N ASP A 53 -1.55 -4.51 2.13
CA ASP A 53 -2.18 -5.47 3.03
C ASP A 53 -3.60 -5.81 2.55
N VAL A 54 -3.84 -7.09 2.27
CA VAL A 54 -5.12 -7.59 1.79
C VAL A 54 -5.47 -8.91 2.48
N THR A 55 -6.74 -9.19 2.61
CA THR A 55 -7.21 -10.48 3.14
C THR A 55 -7.46 -11.47 2.01
N MET A 56 -7.39 -12.77 2.31
CA MET A 56 -7.78 -13.83 1.36
C MET A 56 -9.19 -13.60 0.81
N ILE A 57 -10.13 -13.15 1.67
CA ILE A 57 -11.51 -12.87 1.27
C ILE A 57 -11.55 -11.74 0.23
N GLN A 58 -10.76 -10.67 0.41
CA GLN A 58 -10.71 -9.56 -0.56
C GLN A 58 -10.15 -10.01 -1.90
N LEU A 59 -9.07 -10.79 -1.92
CA LEU A 59 -8.49 -11.32 -3.15
C LEU A 59 -9.46 -12.23 -3.90
N ILE A 60 -10.20 -13.08 -3.20
CA ILE A 60 -11.15 -14.03 -3.79
C ILE A 60 -12.43 -13.32 -4.27
N ALA A 61 -12.94 -12.36 -3.48
CA ALA A 61 -14.23 -11.73 -3.75
C ALA A 61 -14.15 -10.56 -4.75
N THR A 62 -13.01 -9.88 -4.84
CA THR A 62 -12.82 -8.71 -5.73
C THR A 62 -11.43 -8.73 -6.38
N PRO A 63 -11.08 -9.82 -7.10
CA PRO A 63 -9.72 -10.03 -7.63
C PRO A 63 -9.27 -8.92 -8.59
N GLU A 64 -10.19 -8.35 -9.36
CA GLU A 64 -9.91 -7.26 -10.31
C GLU A 64 -9.35 -5.99 -9.65
N LYS A 65 -9.62 -5.81 -8.36
CA LYS A 65 -9.10 -4.68 -7.57
C LYS A 65 -7.61 -4.77 -7.28
N TYR A 66 -7.06 -5.98 -7.29
CA TYR A 66 -5.70 -6.27 -6.83
C TYR A 66 -4.81 -6.82 -7.94
N ASP A 67 -5.36 -7.00 -9.12
CA ASP A 67 -4.66 -7.52 -10.28
C ASP A 67 -3.41 -6.69 -10.63
N GLY A 68 -2.27 -7.34 -10.79
CA GLY A 68 -0.98 -6.71 -11.06
C GLY A 68 -0.37 -5.96 -9.88
N GLN A 69 -1.00 -5.94 -8.69
CA GLN A 69 -0.49 -5.23 -7.53
C GLN A 69 0.41 -6.10 -6.67
N LEU A 70 1.42 -5.47 -6.04
CA LEU A 70 2.20 -6.09 -4.97
C LEU A 70 1.33 -6.16 -3.72
N VAL A 71 0.95 -7.38 -3.34
CA VAL A 71 0.07 -7.63 -2.19
C VAL A 71 0.80 -8.36 -1.07
N ARG A 72 0.30 -8.18 0.15
CA ARG A 72 0.67 -8.93 1.34
C ARG A 72 -0.58 -9.57 1.90
N VAL A 73 -0.54 -10.88 2.08
CA VAL A 73 -1.70 -11.67 2.50
C VAL A 73 -1.29 -12.75 3.50
N ILE A 74 -2.20 -13.08 4.42
CA ILE A 74 -2.04 -14.17 5.37
C ILE A 74 -3.00 -15.29 4.99
N GLY A 75 -2.50 -16.53 4.94
CA GLY A 75 -3.26 -17.74 4.65
C GLY A 75 -2.56 -18.97 5.18
N VAL A 76 -3.18 -20.12 5.09
CA VAL A 76 -2.58 -21.40 5.47
C VAL A 76 -1.76 -21.94 4.31
N GLY A 77 -0.44 -22.07 4.52
CA GLY A 77 0.50 -22.52 3.50
C GLY A 77 0.38 -23.99 3.19
N ASN A 78 0.47 -24.34 1.90
CA ASN A 78 0.66 -25.70 1.42
C ASN A 78 1.55 -25.66 0.18
N LEU A 79 2.75 -26.19 0.28
CA LEU A 79 3.71 -26.32 -0.81
C LEU A 79 3.95 -27.80 -1.07
N GLU A 80 3.23 -28.35 -2.04
CA GLU A 80 3.32 -29.75 -2.47
C GLU A 80 3.28 -29.80 -3.99
N PHE A 81 3.74 -30.92 -4.54
CA PHE A 81 3.66 -31.15 -5.98
C PHE A 81 2.23 -30.94 -6.49
N GLU A 82 2.05 -30.05 -7.46
CA GLU A 82 0.75 -29.65 -8.05
C GLU A 82 -0.23 -28.93 -7.10
N GLY A 83 0.18 -28.59 -5.86
CA GLY A 83 -0.69 -27.99 -4.85
C GLY A 83 -0.11 -26.77 -4.14
N ASN A 84 0.84 -26.05 -4.76
CA ASN A 84 1.45 -24.87 -4.15
C ASN A 84 0.44 -23.75 -3.95
N CYS A 85 -0.06 -23.57 -2.73
CA CYS A 85 -1.08 -22.56 -2.48
C CYS A 85 -1.03 -22.01 -1.05
N ILE A 86 -1.80 -20.93 -0.85
CA ILE A 86 -2.30 -20.55 0.47
C ILE A 86 -3.82 -20.69 0.47
N SER A 87 -4.37 -21.20 1.56
CA SER A 87 -5.80 -21.39 1.75
C SER A 87 -6.34 -20.43 2.81
N LEU A 88 -7.63 -20.09 2.75
CA LEU A 88 -8.29 -19.18 3.67
C LEU A 88 -8.20 -19.68 5.12
N SER A 89 -8.37 -20.98 5.33
CA SER A 89 -8.34 -21.61 6.66
C SER A 89 -7.73 -23.01 6.62
N LYS A 90 -7.40 -23.57 7.80
CA LYS A 90 -6.94 -24.96 7.94
C LYS A 90 -8.00 -25.97 7.50
N GLU A 91 -9.27 -25.63 7.71
CA GLU A 91 -10.42 -26.42 7.28
C GLU A 91 -10.57 -26.41 5.76
N ASP A 92 -10.44 -25.24 5.13
CA ASP A 92 -10.48 -25.12 3.66
C ASP A 92 -9.38 -25.96 3.01
N LEU A 93 -8.16 -25.89 3.54
CA LEU A 93 -7.05 -26.72 3.08
C LEU A 93 -7.35 -28.21 3.26
N LYS A 94 -7.79 -28.61 4.46
CA LYS A 94 -8.07 -30.00 4.82
C LYS A 94 -9.16 -30.64 3.97
N TYR A 95 -10.20 -29.87 3.64
CA TYR A 95 -11.37 -30.40 2.92
C TYR A 95 -11.39 -30.02 1.44
N GLY A 96 -10.37 -29.30 0.94
CA GLY A 96 -10.27 -28.90 -0.46
C GLY A 96 -11.43 -28.00 -0.91
N VAL A 97 -11.83 -27.04 -0.10
CA VAL A 97 -13.03 -26.20 -0.36
C VAL A 97 -12.84 -25.20 -1.49
N GLY A 98 -11.63 -25.03 -2.01
CA GLY A 98 -11.36 -24.18 -3.18
C GLY A 98 -11.15 -22.68 -2.85
N HIS A 99 -11.15 -22.28 -1.58
CA HIS A 99 -10.80 -20.92 -1.17
C HIS A 99 -9.27 -20.76 -1.05
N SER A 100 -8.57 -20.97 -2.17
CA SER A 100 -7.12 -21.01 -2.21
C SER A 100 -6.58 -20.18 -3.37
N ILE A 101 -5.38 -19.64 -3.19
CA ILE A 101 -4.64 -18.87 -4.18
C ILE A 101 -3.34 -19.59 -4.45
N TRP A 102 -2.99 -19.77 -5.72
CA TRP A 102 -1.75 -20.40 -6.16
C TRP A 102 -0.54 -19.55 -5.77
N ILE A 103 0.59 -20.19 -5.42
CA ILE A 103 1.83 -19.54 -5.03
C ILE A 103 2.96 -19.95 -5.95
N GLU A 104 3.63 -18.96 -6.51
CA GLU A 104 4.85 -19.11 -7.29
C GLU A 104 6.00 -18.41 -6.56
N LEU A 105 6.86 -19.21 -5.90
CA LEU A 105 8.01 -18.67 -5.15
C LEU A 105 8.99 -17.99 -6.11
N GLY A 106 9.38 -16.77 -5.80
CA GLY A 106 10.40 -16.01 -6.52
C GLY A 106 11.81 -16.32 -6.03
N GLU A 107 12.81 -15.89 -6.79
CA GLU A 107 14.24 -16.09 -6.48
C GLU A 107 14.67 -15.47 -5.14
N LYS A 108 13.94 -14.45 -4.66
CA LYS A 108 14.23 -13.73 -3.40
C LYS A 108 13.54 -14.32 -2.18
N ALA A 109 12.63 -15.26 -2.39
CA ALA A 109 11.93 -15.92 -1.31
C ALA A 109 12.84 -16.96 -0.61
N ILE A 110 12.35 -17.48 0.49
CA ILE A 110 12.89 -18.67 1.17
C ILE A 110 12.95 -19.85 0.17
N SER A 111 13.89 -20.76 0.37
CA SER A 111 13.97 -21.97 -0.47
C SER A 111 12.69 -22.84 -0.33
N TYR A 112 12.33 -23.54 -1.40
CA TYR A 112 11.13 -24.40 -1.39
C TYR A 112 11.13 -25.42 -0.23
N GLU A 113 12.28 -26.03 0.04
CA GLU A 113 12.41 -27.02 1.12
C GLU A 113 12.26 -26.41 2.53
N GLU A 114 12.65 -25.16 2.70
CA GLU A 114 12.44 -24.45 3.96
C GLU A 114 10.99 -23.97 4.09
N ALA A 115 10.41 -23.41 3.04
CA ALA A 115 9.03 -22.94 3.02
C ALA A 115 8.05 -24.09 3.25
N LYS A 116 8.34 -25.30 2.73
CA LYS A 116 7.55 -26.51 2.93
C LYS A 116 7.41 -26.94 4.40
N LYS A 117 8.34 -26.53 5.26
CA LYS A 117 8.24 -26.80 6.71
C LYS A 117 7.07 -26.07 7.38
N PHE A 118 6.50 -25.07 6.70
CA PHE A 118 5.35 -24.30 7.19
C PHE A 118 4.01 -24.82 6.65
N ASN A 119 3.99 -25.97 5.97
CA ASN A 119 2.76 -26.59 5.49
C ASN A 119 1.76 -26.83 6.63
N GLY A 120 0.51 -26.41 6.43
CA GLY A 120 -0.56 -26.48 7.43
C GLY A 120 -0.51 -25.38 8.49
N GLU A 121 0.48 -24.49 8.46
CA GLU A 121 0.57 -23.34 9.34
C GLU A 121 0.16 -22.04 8.62
N TYR A 122 -0.23 -21.03 9.40
CA TYR A 122 -0.47 -19.71 8.84
C TYR A 122 0.85 -19.08 8.42
N VAL A 123 0.89 -18.57 7.20
CA VAL A 123 2.04 -17.89 6.60
C VAL A 123 1.65 -16.50 6.12
N ILE A 124 2.63 -15.61 6.08
CA ILE A 124 2.52 -14.31 5.44
C ILE A 124 3.26 -14.34 4.12
N VAL A 125 2.59 -13.91 3.06
CA VAL A 125 3.09 -13.97 1.67
C VAL A 125 3.06 -12.58 1.06
N GLU A 126 4.14 -12.19 0.39
CA GLU A 126 4.22 -10.97 -0.43
C GLU A 126 4.61 -11.33 -1.85
N GLY A 127 3.86 -10.80 -2.82
CA GLY A 127 4.12 -11.03 -4.24
C GLY A 127 3.10 -10.32 -5.12
N ILE A 128 3.23 -10.45 -6.43
CA ILE A 128 2.32 -9.83 -7.41
C ILE A 128 1.11 -10.72 -7.60
N PHE A 129 -0.08 -10.19 -7.34
CA PHE A 129 -1.32 -10.91 -7.57
C PHE A 129 -1.70 -10.90 -9.06
N ASP A 130 -2.09 -12.05 -9.58
CA ASP A 130 -2.59 -12.26 -10.94
C ASP A 130 -3.93 -13.01 -10.86
N LYS A 131 -5.01 -12.33 -11.21
CA LYS A 131 -6.36 -12.87 -11.14
C LYS A 131 -6.68 -13.90 -12.25
N ASP A 132 -5.96 -13.82 -13.37
CA ASP A 132 -6.23 -14.63 -14.56
C ASP A 132 -5.41 -15.93 -14.58
N ASP A 133 -4.39 -16.04 -13.75
CA ASP A 133 -3.63 -17.27 -13.55
C ASP A 133 -4.18 -18.06 -12.36
N CYS A 134 -4.96 -19.10 -12.65
CA CYS A 134 -5.59 -19.95 -11.64
C CYS A 134 -4.75 -21.18 -11.28
N GLY A 135 -3.43 -21.15 -11.52
CA GLY A 135 -2.48 -22.21 -11.15
C GLY A 135 -2.73 -23.55 -11.84
N HIS A 136 -2.33 -24.64 -11.17
CA HIS A 136 -2.44 -25.99 -11.75
C HIS A 136 -3.89 -26.36 -12.06
N MET A 137 -4.17 -26.69 -13.33
CA MET A 137 -5.49 -27.10 -13.85
C MET A 137 -6.65 -26.10 -13.55
N ASP A 138 -6.34 -24.79 -13.41
CA ASP A 138 -7.31 -23.74 -13.11
C ASP A 138 -8.12 -23.98 -11.81
N MET A 139 -7.49 -24.59 -10.81
CA MET A 139 -8.18 -24.95 -9.56
C MET A 139 -8.18 -23.88 -8.48
N PHE A 140 -7.50 -22.75 -8.70
CA PHE A 140 -7.29 -21.71 -7.70
C PHE A 140 -7.98 -20.39 -8.08
N CYS A 141 -8.23 -19.52 -7.09
CA CYS A 141 -8.92 -18.24 -7.27
C CYS A 141 -7.99 -17.11 -7.80
N GLY A 142 -6.88 -17.45 -8.42
CA GLY A 142 -5.82 -16.55 -8.86
C GLY A 142 -4.47 -17.05 -8.35
N SER A 143 -3.40 -16.30 -8.65
CA SER A 143 -2.05 -16.63 -8.20
C SER A 143 -1.35 -15.43 -7.56
N ILE A 144 -0.35 -15.71 -6.71
CA ILE A 144 0.63 -14.73 -6.26
C ILE A 144 1.97 -15.15 -6.82
N LYS A 145 2.50 -14.34 -7.74
CA LYS A 145 3.73 -14.59 -8.49
C LYS A 145 4.90 -13.78 -7.93
N ASN A 146 6.10 -14.21 -8.29
CA ASN A 146 7.33 -13.53 -7.88
C ASN A 146 7.34 -13.27 -6.37
N VAL A 147 6.90 -14.26 -5.59
CA VAL A 147 6.85 -14.16 -4.14
C VAL A 147 8.22 -13.78 -3.61
N SER A 148 8.30 -12.62 -2.97
CA SER A 148 9.51 -12.07 -2.36
C SER A 148 9.61 -12.38 -0.87
N ARG A 149 8.49 -12.77 -0.26
CA ARG A 149 8.39 -13.13 1.15
C ARG A 149 7.42 -14.30 1.34
N TYR A 150 7.86 -15.29 2.10
CA TYR A 150 7.06 -16.42 2.56
C TYR A 150 7.58 -16.82 3.94
N ASP A 151 6.91 -16.36 5.00
CA ASP A 151 7.33 -16.56 6.38
C ASP A 151 6.20 -17.15 7.22
N LEU A 152 6.56 -17.84 8.30
CA LEU A 152 5.58 -18.25 9.30
C LEU A 152 4.88 -17.01 9.89
N TRP A 153 3.55 -17.02 9.87
CA TRP A 153 2.77 -15.99 10.53
C TRP A 153 2.74 -16.24 12.03
N ASP A 154 3.42 -15.41 12.76
CA ASP A 154 3.42 -15.40 14.22
C ASP A 154 2.74 -14.12 14.72
N VAL A 155 1.48 -14.26 15.17
CA VAL A 155 0.70 -13.15 15.66
C VAL A 155 1.41 -12.41 16.81
N TYR A 156 2.11 -13.14 17.67
CA TYR A 156 2.83 -12.53 18.80
C TYR A 156 4.06 -11.76 18.33
N LYS A 157 4.76 -12.25 17.31
CA LYS A 157 5.91 -11.56 16.72
C LYS A 157 5.50 -10.28 16.01
N TYR A 158 4.33 -10.27 15.36
CA TYR A 158 3.88 -9.12 14.55
C TYR A 158 2.90 -8.20 15.28
N TYR A 159 2.23 -8.70 16.34
CA TYR A 159 1.23 -7.95 17.11
C TYR A 159 1.64 -7.70 18.56
N ASN A 160 2.86 -8.08 18.98
CA ASN A 160 3.33 -7.66 20.28
C ASN A 160 4.10 -6.34 20.15
N PRO A 161 3.43 -5.20 20.24
CA PRO A 161 4.10 -3.91 20.16
C PRO A 161 5.13 -3.71 21.29
N LEU A 162 5.05 -4.52 22.35
CA LEU A 162 5.96 -4.46 23.50
C LEU A 162 7.38 -4.91 23.17
N ASP A 163 7.57 -5.68 22.09
CA ASP A 163 8.91 -6.14 21.67
C ASP A 163 9.62 -5.14 20.76
N MET A 164 8.87 -4.21 20.14
CA MET A 164 9.39 -3.28 19.13
C MET A 164 9.57 -1.86 19.65
N TYR A 165 8.96 -1.52 20.80
CA TYR A 165 9.19 -0.25 21.45
C TYR A 165 9.28 -0.41 22.98
N SER A 166 9.89 0.58 23.62
CA SER A 166 9.86 0.72 25.07
C SER A 166 9.64 2.17 25.47
N ILE A 167 8.85 2.38 26.51
CA ILE A 167 8.65 3.67 27.17
C ILE A 167 9.00 3.49 28.64
N THR A 168 9.90 4.31 29.14
CA THR A 168 10.33 4.32 30.54
C THR A 168 10.08 5.70 31.11
N ARG A 169 9.36 5.78 32.21
CA ARG A 169 9.24 7.00 33.01
C ARG A 169 10.45 7.12 33.94
N ASN A 170 11.19 8.21 33.81
CA ASN A 170 12.40 8.48 34.62
C ASN A 170 12.03 9.06 35.98
N ASP A 171 12.97 9.06 36.92
CA ASP A 171 12.78 9.59 38.29
C ASP A 171 12.50 11.09 38.31
N ASP A 172 12.97 11.84 37.34
CA ASP A 172 12.72 13.27 37.14
C ASP A 172 11.38 13.60 36.43
N LEU A 173 10.52 12.59 36.31
CA LEU A 173 9.21 12.66 35.67
C LEU A 173 9.26 12.90 34.14
N THR A 174 10.40 12.77 33.52
CA THR A 174 10.56 12.72 32.06
C THR A 174 10.37 11.28 31.54
N TYR A 175 10.38 11.12 30.22
CA TYR A 175 10.23 9.84 29.57
C TYR A 175 11.40 9.57 28.65
N THR A 176 11.86 8.33 28.64
CA THR A 176 12.77 7.79 27.64
C THR A 176 12.01 6.76 26.83
N TYR A 177 12.01 6.91 25.49
CA TYR A 177 11.38 5.95 24.62
C TYR A 177 12.22 5.66 23.38
N LYS A 178 12.10 4.44 22.89
CA LYS A 178 12.78 3.97 21.71
C LYS A 178 11.94 2.97 20.93
N VAL A 179 12.18 2.90 19.62
CA VAL A 179 11.69 1.86 18.71
C VAL A 179 12.88 1.11 18.16
N VAL A 180 12.76 -0.20 18.05
CA VAL A 180 13.77 -1.09 17.46
C VAL A 180 13.21 -1.77 16.21
N ASP A 181 14.10 -2.17 15.30
CA ASP A 181 13.74 -3.01 14.17
C ASP A 181 13.64 -4.49 14.57
N LYS A 182 13.25 -5.35 13.64
CA LYS A 182 13.17 -6.80 13.83
C LYS A 182 14.47 -7.48 14.25
N ASN A 183 15.61 -6.82 14.05
CA ASN A 183 16.94 -7.30 14.41
C ASN A 183 17.41 -6.74 15.76
N GLY A 184 16.59 -5.90 16.42
CA GLY A 184 16.92 -5.24 17.67
C GLY A 184 17.75 -3.97 17.53
N ASN A 185 17.98 -3.46 16.31
CA ASN A 185 18.67 -2.19 16.10
C ASN A 185 17.73 -1.03 16.43
N VAL A 186 18.24 -0.01 17.11
CA VAL A 186 17.46 1.18 17.46
C VAL A 186 17.21 1.99 16.19
N LEU A 187 15.93 2.16 15.83
CA LEU A 187 15.47 3.00 14.75
C LEU A 187 15.27 4.44 15.19
N PHE A 188 14.60 4.61 16.33
CA PHE A 188 14.30 5.92 16.88
C PHE A 188 14.42 5.87 18.39
N SER A 189 14.99 6.91 18.99
CA SER A 189 15.02 7.07 20.45
C SER A 189 14.91 8.54 20.85
N LYS A 190 14.34 8.78 22.00
CA LYS A 190 14.28 10.10 22.62
C LYS A 190 14.42 9.97 24.13
N ASP A 191 15.37 10.69 24.68
CA ASP A 191 15.62 10.77 26.12
C ASP A 191 15.06 12.09 26.68
N ASN A 192 14.74 12.08 27.97
CA ASN A 192 14.29 13.25 28.73
C ASN A 192 13.10 13.99 28.07
N ALA A 193 12.22 13.24 27.44
CA ALA A 193 11.00 13.79 26.85
C ALA A 193 10.04 14.24 27.96
N THR A 194 9.45 15.41 27.83
CA THR A 194 8.53 15.97 28.84
C THR A 194 7.14 15.33 28.79
N ARG A 195 6.83 14.56 27.77
CA ARG A 195 5.53 13.89 27.58
C ARG A 195 5.73 12.45 27.09
N GLU A 196 4.84 11.60 27.56
CA GLU A 196 4.71 10.24 27.07
C GLU A 196 4.14 10.24 25.64
N PRO A 197 4.68 9.44 24.72
CA PRO A 197 4.08 9.30 23.41
C PRO A 197 2.87 8.33 23.45
N ASP A 198 1.86 8.64 22.66
CA ASP A 198 0.87 7.65 22.25
C ASP A 198 1.49 6.78 21.15
N VAL A 199 1.42 5.47 21.30
CA VAL A 199 1.92 4.53 20.30
C VAL A 199 0.75 3.96 19.53
N GLU A 200 0.75 4.12 18.23
CA GLU A 200 -0.25 3.55 17.32
C GLU A 200 0.40 2.56 16.36
N GLN A 201 -0.29 1.48 16.11
CA GLN A 201 0.08 0.55 15.04
C GLN A 201 -0.69 0.93 13.76
N VAL A 202 0.02 1.52 12.81
CA VAL A 202 -0.57 1.99 11.54
C VAL A 202 -0.89 0.81 10.62
N ASN A 203 0.03 -0.14 10.57
CA ASN A 203 -0.13 -1.43 9.89
C ASN A 203 0.78 -2.48 10.55
N THR A 204 0.92 -3.66 9.95
CA THR A 204 1.70 -4.78 10.52
C THR A 204 3.15 -4.41 10.87
N TYR A 205 3.75 -3.42 10.18
CA TYR A 205 5.17 -3.08 10.34
C TYR A 205 5.44 -1.64 10.70
N ILE A 206 4.44 -0.77 10.64
CA ILE A 206 4.60 0.66 10.90
C ILE A 206 4.04 0.99 12.28
N LEU A 207 4.93 1.43 13.16
CA LEU A 207 4.60 2.02 14.46
C LEU A 207 4.69 3.54 14.36
N GLY A 208 3.67 4.24 14.82
CA GLY A 208 3.66 5.69 15.01
C GLY A 208 3.84 6.04 16.47
N LEU A 209 4.77 6.96 16.76
CA LEU A 209 4.90 7.60 18.06
C LEU A 209 4.37 9.02 17.92
N LYS A 210 3.23 9.29 18.53
CA LYS A 210 2.56 10.59 18.50
C LYS A 210 2.65 11.26 19.85
N VAL A 211 3.11 12.49 19.90
CA VAL A 211 3.24 13.28 21.13
C VAL A 211 2.36 14.51 21.04
N GLN A 212 1.40 14.61 21.95
CA GLN A 212 0.55 15.77 22.10
C GLN A 212 1.36 16.93 22.71
N THR A 213 1.37 18.09 22.04
CA THR A 213 2.14 19.26 22.48
C THR A 213 1.26 20.40 23.04
N GLY A 214 -0.04 20.35 22.81
CA GLY A 214 -1.02 21.33 23.27
C GLY A 214 -2.37 20.71 23.61
N THR A 215 -3.38 21.53 23.79
CA THR A 215 -4.75 21.11 24.14
C THR A 215 -5.64 20.84 22.93
N GLY A 216 -5.29 21.35 21.75
CA GLY A 216 -6.02 21.11 20.50
C GLY A 216 -5.71 19.71 19.95
N GLN A 217 -6.68 19.08 19.26
CA GLN A 217 -6.49 17.74 18.68
C GLN A 217 -5.38 17.69 17.64
N SER A 218 -5.15 18.79 16.93
CA SER A 218 -4.11 18.93 15.92
C SER A 218 -2.75 19.36 16.47
N THR A 219 -2.63 19.70 17.78
CA THR A 219 -1.36 20.16 18.37
C THR A 219 -0.47 19.00 18.79
N ASN A 220 0.09 18.30 17.83
CA ASN A 220 0.93 17.13 18.05
C ASN A 220 2.08 17.07 17.03
N TRP A 221 3.03 16.20 17.30
CA TRP A 221 3.96 15.70 16.30
C TRP A 221 3.99 14.17 16.33
N ALA A 222 4.34 13.56 15.21
CA ALA A 222 4.52 12.12 15.11
C ALA A 222 5.74 11.75 14.29
N VAL A 223 6.33 10.60 14.62
CA VAL A 223 7.37 9.90 13.87
C VAL A 223 6.89 8.48 13.65
N TYR A 224 7.11 7.96 12.45
CA TYR A 224 6.74 6.61 12.07
C TYR A 224 8.00 5.77 11.84
N CYS A 225 7.97 4.53 12.31
CA CYS A 225 9.05 3.56 12.17
C CYS A 225 8.54 2.31 11.47
N ASP A 226 9.12 1.98 10.33
CA ASP A 226 8.93 0.67 9.68
C ASP A 226 9.93 -0.31 10.27
N VAL A 227 9.46 -1.11 11.21
CA VAL A 227 10.31 -2.04 11.98
C VAL A 227 10.79 -3.24 11.16
N GLU A 228 10.12 -3.55 10.06
CA GLU A 228 10.50 -4.61 9.13
C GLU A 228 11.63 -4.18 8.19
N ASN A 229 11.51 -2.97 7.62
CA ASN A 229 12.45 -2.44 6.62
C ASN A 229 13.47 -1.46 7.20
N SER A 230 13.51 -1.31 8.54
CA SER A 230 14.46 -0.46 9.25
C SER A 230 14.43 1.00 8.78
N LYS A 231 13.22 1.56 8.57
CA LYS A 231 13.05 2.95 8.12
C LYS A 231 12.45 3.82 9.23
N VAL A 232 12.83 5.09 9.21
CA VAL A 232 12.24 6.13 10.07
C VAL A 232 11.78 7.28 9.20
N SER A 233 10.58 7.78 9.44
CA SER A 233 10.04 8.93 8.72
C SER A 233 10.70 10.24 9.16
N GLU A 234 10.43 11.30 8.42
CA GLU A 234 10.53 12.67 8.95
C GLU A 234 9.55 12.85 10.13
N THR A 235 9.73 13.95 10.87
CA THR A 235 8.77 14.33 11.92
C THR A 235 7.62 15.10 11.31
N PHE A 236 6.43 14.54 11.39
CA PHE A 236 5.20 15.22 10.98
C PHE A 236 4.63 16.04 12.13
N GLN A 237 4.09 17.22 11.82
CA GLN A 237 3.37 18.05 12.78
C GLN A 237 1.90 18.09 12.40
N TYR A 238 1.03 18.33 13.39
CA TYR A 238 -0.42 18.44 13.22
C TYR A 238 -1.04 17.20 12.54
N VAL A 239 -0.56 16.03 12.94
CA VAL A 239 -1.02 14.74 12.40
C VAL A 239 -2.45 14.48 12.84
N LEU A 240 -3.30 14.17 11.88
CA LEU A 240 -4.70 13.83 12.09
C LEU A 240 -4.85 12.31 12.20
N MET A 241 -4.29 11.57 11.26
CA MET A 241 -4.29 10.11 11.25
C MET A 241 -3.23 9.54 10.32
N ALA A 242 -2.97 8.24 10.45
CA ALA A 242 -2.22 7.47 9.47
C ALA A 242 -3.01 6.20 9.12
N GLN A 243 -2.87 5.75 7.87
CA GLN A 243 -3.51 4.52 7.39
C GLN A 243 -2.66 3.89 6.27
N GLY A 244 -2.41 2.57 6.38
CA GLY A 244 -1.56 1.87 5.43
C GLY A 244 -0.15 2.43 5.45
N ASN A 245 0.29 3.01 4.36
CA ASN A 245 1.60 3.67 4.22
C ASN A 245 1.50 5.20 4.16
N TYR A 246 0.35 5.76 4.48
CA TYR A 246 0.07 7.18 4.29
C TYR A 246 -0.21 7.87 5.60
N VAL A 247 0.22 9.14 5.68
CA VAL A 247 -0.09 10.05 6.78
C VAL A 247 -0.93 11.22 6.26
N LEU A 248 -1.94 11.59 7.05
CA LEU A 248 -2.81 12.76 6.83
C LEU A 248 -2.55 13.75 7.94
N TYR A 249 -2.19 14.98 7.56
CA TYR A 249 -1.86 16.03 8.51
C TYR A 249 -2.30 17.41 8.02
N ALA A 250 -2.55 18.31 8.97
CA ALA A 250 -2.85 19.70 8.66
C ALA A 250 -1.55 20.47 8.42
N ASN A 251 -1.60 21.43 7.50
CA ASN A 251 -0.48 22.32 7.22
C ASN A 251 -0.96 23.76 7.08
N TYR A 252 -0.19 24.69 7.66
CA TYR A 252 -0.39 26.12 7.50
C TYR A 252 0.88 26.78 7.01
N GLU A 253 0.84 27.30 5.81
CA GLU A 253 2.00 27.91 5.17
C GLU A 253 1.56 29.10 4.32
N ASN A 254 2.30 30.21 4.40
CA ASN A 254 2.07 31.44 3.62
C ASN A 254 0.62 32.00 3.73
N GLY A 255 -0.04 31.80 4.87
CA GLY A 255 -1.42 32.27 5.07
C GLY A 255 -2.49 31.31 4.56
N GLU A 256 -2.10 30.12 4.08
CA GLU A 256 -2.99 29.10 3.54
C GLU A 256 -3.08 27.88 4.46
N HIS A 257 -4.29 27.48 4.80
CA HIS A 257 -4.57 26.23 5.48
C HIS A 257 -4.80 25.12 4.46
N SER A 258 -4.20 23.97 4.70
CA SER A 258 -4.35 22.80 3.83
C SER A 258 -4.28 21.49 4.61
N ILE A 259 -4.82 20.44 4.01
CA ILE A 259 -4.64 19.07 4.46
C ILE A 259 -3.76 18.37 3.45
N ILE A 260 -2.76 17.66 3.95
CA ILE A 260 -1.80 16.90 3.11
C ILE A 260 -1.98 15.43 3.42
N VAL A 261 -2.02 14.63 2.35
CA VAL A 261 -1.82 13.18 2.40
C VAL A 261 -0.53 12.88 1.66
N GLN A 262 0.37 12.15 2.30
CA GLN A 262 1.59 11.69 1.63
C GLN A 262 2.01 10.30 2.11
N ASP A 263 2.88 9.65 1.33
CA ASP A 263 3.59 8.47 1.79
C ASP A 263 4.46 8.82 3.01
N ILE A 264 4.42 7.98 4.04
CA ILE A 264 5.09 8.20 5.33
C ILE A 264 6.61 8.30 5.18
N PHE A 265 7.20 7.49 4.28
CA PHE A 265 8.66 7.37 4.18
C PHE A 265 9.23 8.03 2.94
N ASP A 266 8.41 8.22 1.90
CA ASP A 266 8.88 8.79 0.63
C ASP A 266 7.79 9.64 -0.04
N LYS A 267 7.85 10.95 0.21
CA LYS A 267 6.94 11.94 -0.41
C LYS A 267 6.90 11.88 -1.94
N SER A 268 7.93 11.36 -2.60
CA SER A 268 7.95 11.23 -4.07
C SER A 268 7.03 10.13 -4.59
N GLN A 269 6.66 9.16 -3.75
CA GLN A 269 5.74 8.07 -4.10
C GLN A 269 4.28 8.54 -4.12
N TYR A 270 3.91 9.36 -3.14
CA TYR A 270 2.59 9.97 -3.09
C TYR A 270 2.60 11.26 -2.28
N TYR A 271 2.04 12.31 -2.86
CA TYR A 271 1.80 13.58 -2.20
C TYR A 271 0.59 14.26 -2.80
N LYS A 272 -0.39 14.61 -1.98
CA LYS A 272 -1.57 15.36 -2.39
C LYS A 272 -1.91 16.43 -1.36
N LYS A 273 -2.04 17.68 -1.81
CA LYS A 273 -2.40 18.83 -1.00
C LYS A 273 -3.83 19.26 -1.33
N HIS A 274 -4.66 19.38 -0.29
CA HIS A 274 -6.02 19.89 -0.37
C HIS A 274 -6.08 21.22 0.34
N ILE A 275 -6.32 22.30 -0.41
CA ILE A 275 -6.47 23.66 0.17
C ILE A 275 -7.83 23.78 0.82
N LEU A 276 -7.87 24.28 2.06
CA LEU A 276 -9.11 24.54 2.78
C LEU A 276 -9.66 25.91 2.40
N ALA A 277 -10.90 25.94 1.92
CA ALA A 277 -11.54 27.18 1.51
C ALA A 277 -12.29 27.86 2.67
N ASN A 278 -12.31 29.19 2.66
CA ASN A 278 -13.12 30.00 3.60
C ASN A 278 -12.85 29.70 5.08
N CYS A 279 -11.61 29.33 5.41
CA CYS A 279 -11.24 29.10 6.81
C CYS A 279 -11.61 30.25 7.72
N SER A 280 -12.00 29.94 8.95
CA SER A 280 -12.34 30.97 9.93
C SER A 280 -11.15 31.89 10.22
N PRO A 281 -11.27 33.21 10.09
CA PRO A 281 -10.16 34.12 10.34
C PRO A 281 -9.87 34.32 11.83
N VAL A 282 -10.76 33.87 12.72
CA VAL A 282 -10.70 34.09 14.16
C VAL A 282 -10.48 32.82 14.98
N ALA A 283 -10.58 31.62 14.38
CA ALA A 283 -10.30 30.39 15.07
C ALA A 283 -8.79 30.20 15.23
N GLY A 284 -8.36 29.91 16.45
CA GLY A 284 -6.95 29.60 16.75
C GLY A 284 -6.53 28.22 16.21
N ASP A 285 -7.47 27.29 16.10
CA ASP A 285 -7.31 25.97 15.55
C ASP A 285 -8.38 25.74 14.48
N ILE A 286 -7.96 25.66 13.22
CA ILE A 286 -8.89 25.57 12.08
C ILE A 286 -9.38 24.14 11.92
N VAL A 287 -8.49 23.16 12.01
CA VAL A 287 -8.84 21.74 11.86
C VAL A 287 -9.16 21.18 13.22
N ILE A 288 -10.42 20.79 13.42
CA ILE A 288 -10.91 20.33 14.72
C ILE A 288 -10.95 18.81 14.86
N GLY A 289 -10.78 18.06 13.78
CA GLY A 289 -10.68 16.61 13.85
C GLY A 289 -10.70 15.92 12.50
N ALA A 290 -10.43 14.63 12.54
CA ALA A 290 -10.60 13.73 11.42
C ALA A 290 -11.07 12.36 11.92
N LYS A 291 -11.86 11.67 11.10
CA LYS A 291 -12.35 10.30 11.35
C LYS A 291 -12.36 9.50 10.05
N LEU A 292 -12.22 8.19 10.16
CA LEU A 292 -12.49 7.28 9.04
C LEU A 292 -13.98 6.90 9.02
N ASN A 293 -14.57 6.86 7.83
CA ASN A 293 -15.88 6.26 7.66
C ASN A 293 -15.74 4.73 7.49
N GLY A 294 -16.89 4.02 7.38
CA GLY A 294 -16.90 2.56 7.23
C GLY A 294 -16.27 2.04 5.93
N GLU A 295 -15.94 2.92 4.98
CA GLU A 295 -15.30 2.61 3.70
C GLU A 295 -13.79 2.94 3.69
N GLY A 296 -13.24 3.39 4.83
CA GLY A 296 -11.83 3.78 4.95
C GLY A 296 -11.51 5.16 4.37
N ILE A 297 -12.52 5.99 4.14
CA ILE A 297 -12.37 7.37 3.66
C ILE A 297 -12.24 8.31 4.85
N ALA A 298 -11.25 9.19 4.83
CA ALA A 298 -11.08 10.20 5.87
C ALA A 298 -12.07 11.35 5.67
N ILE A 299 -12.75 11.72 6.76
CA ILE A 299 -13.58 12.90 6.86
C ILE A 299 -12.88 13.87 7.81
N VAL A 300 -12.38 14.99 7.28
CA VAL A 300 -11.72 16.05 8.04
C VAL A 300 -12.71 17.17 8.31
N THR A 301 -12.90 17.53 9.57
CA THR A 301 -13.78 18.63 9.99
C THR A 301 -12.95 19.86 10.28
N TYR A 302 -13.31 20.99 9.69
CA TYR A 302 -12.63 22.27 9.89
C TYR A 302 -13.62 23.45 10.00
N LEU A 303 -13.18 24.56 10.57
CA LEU A 303 -13.98 25.72 10.86
C LEU A 303 -13.94 26.75 9.72
N THR A 304 -15.11 27.22 9.29
CA THR A 304 -15.26 28.20 8.23
C THR A 304 -16.04 29.45 8.73
N GLY A 305 -15.74 30.60 8.11
CA GLY A 305 -16.43 31.87 8.36
C GLY A 305 -16.22 32.42 9.76
N GLU A 306 -16.86 33.56 10.05
CA GLU A 306 -16.76 34.25 11.36
C GLU A 306 -17.54 33.54 12.46
N ASN A 307 -18.50 32.71 12.09
CA ASN A 307 -19.41 32.01 13.03
C ASN A 307 -18.93 30.57 13.36
N TYR A 308 -17.69 30.20 13.04
CA TYR A 308 -17.11 28.87 13.31
C TYR A 308 -17.97 27.72 12.77
N THR A 309 -18.48 27.85 11.56
CA THR A 309 -19.30 26.82 10.95
C THR A 309 -18.43 25.61 10.65
N GLU A 310 -18.82 24.43 11.14
CA GLU A 310 -18.15 23.17 10.84
C GLU A 310 -18.40 22.78 9.38
N THR A 311 -17.32 22.47 8.70
CA THR A 311 -17.32 22.04 7.30
C THR A 311 -16.51 20.77 7.19
N GLU A 312 -16.99 19.81 6.40
CA GLU A 312 -16.31 18.52 6.18
C GLU A 312 -15.62 18.48 4.81
N LEU A 313 -14.41 17.96 4.80
CA LEU A 313 -13.64 17.59 3.61
C LEU A 313 -13.43 16.09 3.59
N THR A 314 -13.87 15.45 2.51
CA THR A 314 -13.68 14.02 2.30
C THR A 314 -12.39 13.76 1.54
N ILE A 315 -11.56 12.86 2.05
CA ILE A 315 -10.26 12.50 1.48
C ILE A 315 -10.15 10.98 1.39
N GLU A 316 -9.95 10.47 0.18
CA GLU A 316 -9.63 9.07 -0.07
C GLU A 316 -8.11 8.88 0.04
N PHE A 317 -7.71 7.83 0.78
CA PHE A 317 -6.34 7.35 0.75
C PHE A 317 -6.09 6.58 -0.55
N PRO A 318 -4.85 6.58 -1.08
CA PRO A 318 -4.46 5.83 -2.28
C PRO A 318 -4.67 4.33 -2.16
#